data_aa208fb3c4afc2a47a04725f442f4c66
#
_entry.id   aa208fb3c4afc2a47a04725f442f4c66
#
_cell.length_a   1.000
_cell.length_b   1.000
_cell.length_c   1.000
_cell.angle_alpha   90.00
_cell.angle_beta   90.00
_cell.angle_gamma   90.00
#
_symmetry.space_group_name_H-M   'P 1'
#
loop_
_entity.id
_entity.type
_entity.pdbx_description
1 polymer ?
#
loop_
_entity_poly.entity_id
_entity_poly.type
_entity_poly.pdbx_seq_one_letter_code
_entity_poly.pdbx_strand_id
1 'polypeptide(L)' 'MNVIDEKGYFKIVKAAFGQRRKTLLNALSNSPAIPKTKQEISQLLESAGIDEKRRGETLTLEEFAKISDLIFN' A
#
# COMPACT_ATOMS: atom_id res chain seq x y z
N MET A 1 9.40 13.37 14.82
CA MET A 1 8.89 12.36 13.95
C MET A 1 8.38 12.97 12.66
N ASN A 2 8.71 12.35 11.58
CA ASN A 2 8.27 12.86 10.30
C ASN A 2 6.81 12.66 10.09
N VAL A 3 6.18 13.67 9.57
CA VAL A 3 4.77 13.59 9.27
C VAL A 3 4.59 12.76 7.99
N ILE A 4 3.88 11.69 8.14
CA ILE A 4 3.48 10.92 7.00
C ILE A 4 2.28 11.62 6.39
N ASP A 5 2.20 11.65 5.08
CA ASP A 5 1.05 12.21 4.40
C ASP A 5 -0.21 11.43 4.79
N GLU A 6 -1.02 12.02 5.65
CA GLU A 6 -2.22 11.37 6.15
C GLU A 6 -3.17 11.01 5.01
N LYS A 7 -3.28 11.87 4.02
CA LYS A 7 -4.14 11.59 2.87
C LYS A 7 -3.64 10.39 2.10
N GLY A 8 -2.33 10.32 1.91
CA GLY A 8 -1.73 9.18 1.25
C GLY A 8 -1.91 7.90 2.05
N TYR A 9 -1.72 8.00 3.36
CA TYR A 9 -1.92 6.87 4.25
C TYR A 9 -3.35 6.32 4.14
N PHE A 10 -4.35 7.20 4.20
CA PHE A 10 -5.74 6.77 4.08
C PHE A 10 -6.06 6.18 2.71
N LYS A 11 -5.43 6.70 1.66
CA LYS A 11 -5.61 6.12 0.33
C LYS A 11 -5.12 4.69 0.28
N ILE A 12 -3.98 4.41 0.91
CA ILE A 12 -3.44 3.05 0.97
C ILE A 12 -4.37 2.13 1.75
N VAL A 13 -4.76 2.55 2.94
CA VAL A 13 -5.63 1.75 3.80
C VAL A 13 -6.96 1.48 3.09
N LYS A 14 -7.55 2.49 2.51
CA LYS A 14 -8.83 2.36 1.82
C LYS A 14 -8.72 1.43 0.62
N ALA A 15 -7.65 1.55 -0.15
CA ALA A 15 -7.43 0.69 -1.30
C ALA A 15 -7.29 -0.77 -0.86
N ALA A 16 -6.51 -1.01 0.18
CA ALA A 16 -6.26 -2.37 0.66
C ALA A 16 -7.53 -3.01 1.21
N PHE A 17 -8.29 -2.27 2.02
CA PHE A 17 -9.50 -2.82 2.62
C PHE A 17 -10.69 -2.84 1.67
N GLY A 18 -10.69 -1.98 0.67
CA GLY A 18 -11.76 -1.97 -0.33
C GLY A 18 -11.80 -3.22 -1.17
N GLN A 19 -10.70 -3.94 -1.26
CA GLN A 19 -10.60 -5.17 -2.05
C GLN A 19 -9.90 -6.26 -1.24
N ARG A 20 -10.41 -6.55 -0.09
CA ARG A 20 -9.75 -7.48 0.84
C ARG A 20 -9.71 -8.92 0.37
N ARG A 21 -10.45 -9.27 -0.68
CA ARG A 21 -10.32 -10.60 -1.32
C ARG A 21 -9.11 -10.67 -2.24
N LYS A 22 -8.57 -9.52 -2.60
CA LYS A 22 -7.41 -9.43 -3.48
C LYS A 22 -6.14 -9.43 -2.67
N THR A 23 -5.05 -9.81 -3.34
CA THR A 23 -3.73 -9.62 -2.73
C THR A 23 -3.45 -8.13 -2.60
N LEU A 24 -2.51 -7.79 -1.73
CA LEU A 24 -2.13 -6.41 -1.52
C LEU A 24 -1.72 -5.74 -2.84
N LEU A 25 -0.90 -6.43 -3.64
CA LEU A 25 -0.47 -5.90 -4.92
C LEU A 25 -1.66 -5.57 -5.82
N ASN A 26 -2.60 -6.49 -5.96
CA ASN A 26 -3.76 -6.27 -6.81
C ASN A 26 -4.67 -5.19 -6.27
N ALA A 27 -4.88 -5.17 -4.96
CA ALA A 27 -5.73 -4.15 -4.34
C ALA A 27 -5.18 -2.75 -4.57
N LEU A 28 -3.87 -2.58 -4.37
CA LEU A 28 -3.24 -1.28 -4.55
C LEU A 28 -3.19 -0.88 -6.03
N SER A 29 -2.86 -1.82 -6.90
CA SER A 29 -2.73 -1.51 -8.33
C SER A 29 -4.06 -1.20 -8.99
N ASN A 30 -5.16 -1.71 -8.44
CA ASN A 30 -6.50 -1.43 -8.97
C ASN A 30 -7.09 -0.12 -8.47
N SER A 31 -6.44 0.55 -7.53
CA SER A 31 -6.97 1.79 -6.98
C SER A 31 -6.54 2.98 -7.83
N PRO A 32 -7.48 3.79 -8.33
CA PRO A 32 -7.12 4.99 -9.09
C PRO A 32 -6.47 6.06 -8.22
N ALA A 33 -6.57 5.94 -6.91
CA ALA A 33 -5.98 6.91 -5.99
C ALA A 33 -4.47 6.71 -5.82
N ILE A 34 -3.94 5.57 -6.25
CA ILE A 34 -2.52 5.25 -6.10
C ILE A 34 -1.80 5.54 -7.41
N PRO A 35 -0.88 6.50 -7.43
CA PRO A 35 -0.25 6.97 -8.68
C PRO A 35 0.97 6.13 -9.10
N LYS A 36 0.83 4.81 -9.03
CA LYS A 36 1.92 3.90 -9.37
C LYS A 36 1.39 2.73 -10.20
N THR A 37 2.24 2.22 -11.06
CA THR A 37 1.89 1.03 -11.82
C THR A 37 2.02 -0.22 -10.94
N LYS A 38 1.44 -1.31 -11.40
CA LYS A 38 1.52 -2.57 -10.70
C LYS A 38 2.97 -2.99 -10.48
N GLN A 39 3.81 -2.83 -11.49
CA GLN A 39 5.22 -3.18 -11.39
C GLN A 39 5.93 -2.32 -10.36
N GLU A 40 5.66 -1.02 -10.35
CA GLU A 40 6.25 -0.12 -9.38
C GLU A 40 5.84 -0.50 -7.95
N ILE A 41 4.56 -0.81 -7.75
CA ILE A 41 4.07 -1.21 -6.44
C ILE A 41 4.73 -2.51 -5.99
N SER A 42 4.86 -3.47 -6.89
CA SER A 42 5.54 -4.73 -6.58
C SER A 42 6.97 -4.50 -6.10
N GLN A 43 7.70 -3.63 -6.80
CA GLN A 43 9.07 -3.32 -6.42
C GLN A 43 9.15 -2.58 -5.08
N LEU A 44 8.21 -1.68 -4.83
CA LEU A 44 8.17 -0.96 -3.56
C LEU A 44 7.89 -1.88 -2.40
N LEU A 45 6.95 -2.80 -2.57
CA LEU A 45 6.63 -3.77 -1.52
C LEU A 45 7.81 -4.67 -1.23
N GLU A 46 8.50 -5.11 -2.28
CA GLU A 46 9.69 -5.92 -2.11
C GLU A 46 10.78 -5.16 -1.33
N SER A 47 11.00 -3.92 -1.68
CA SER A 47 12.00 -3.10 -0.97
C SER A 47 11.63 -2.85 0.48
N ALA A 48 10.34 -2.86 0.78
CA ALA A 48 9.85 -2.68 2.14
C ALA A 48 9.85 -3.98 2.95
N GLY A 49 10.15 -5.10 2.32
CA GLY A 49 10.10 -6.39 2.98
C GLY A 49 8.67 -6.90 3.21
N ILE A 50 7.74 -6.41 2.42
CA ILE A 50 6.33 -6.79 2.55
C ILE A 50 5.96 -7.71 1.39
N ASP A 51 5.43 -8.88 1.73
CA ASP A 51 4.99 -9.84 0.71
C ASP A 51 3.76 -9.30 0.00
N GLU A 52 3.88 -9.10 -1.30
CA GLU A 52 2.80 -8.55 -2.11
C GLU A 52 1.57 -9.47 -2.19
N LYS A 53 1.73 -10.73 -1.83
CA LYS A 53 0.64 -11.70 -1.83
C LYS A 53 -0.21 -11.64 -0.55
N ARG A 54 0.23 -10.90 0.44
CA ARG A 54 -0.55 -10.71 1.67
C ARG A 54 -1.82 -9.92 1.35
N ARG A 55 -2.80 -10.07 2.22
CA ARG A 55 -4.03 -9.30 2.11
C ARG A 55 -3.98 -8.12 3.07
N GLY A 56 -4.68 -7.04 2.70
CA GLY A 56 -4.62 -5.81 3.48
C GLY A 56 -4.93 -6.00 4.95
N GLU A 57 -5.88 -6.88 5.26
CA GLU A 57 -6.29 -7.11 6.64
C GLU A 57 -5.20 -7.73 7.51
N THR A 58 -4.15 -8.27 6.89
CA THR A 58 -3.04 -8.88 7.64
C THR A 58 -1.91 -7.91 7.92
N LEU A 59 -1.98 -6.69 7.41
CA LEU A 59 -0.92 -5.71 7.60
C LEU A 59 -1.12 -4.93 8.90
N THR A 60 0.00 -4.51 9.49
CA THR A 60 -0.02 -3.64 10.66
C THR A 60 -0.12 -2.19 10.22
N LEU A 61 -0.43 -1.30 11.16
CA LEU A 61 -0.44 0.14 10.88
C LEU A 61 0.92 0.62 10.42
N GLU A 62 1.98 0.07 11.00
CA GLU A 62 3.35 0.44 10.62
C GLU A 62 3.63 0.05 9.17
N GLU A 63 3.15 -1.10 8.76
CA GLU A 63 3.33 -1.55 7.38
C GLU A 63 2.58 -0.66 6.41
N PHE A 64 1.36 -0.26 6.75
CA PHE A 64 0.62 0.68 5.92
C PHE A 64 1.32 2.03 5.82
N ALA A 65 1.85 2.52 6.94
CA ALA A 65 2.58 3.78 6.96
C ALA A 65 3.82 3.72 6.08
N LYS A 66 4.52 2.59 6.12
CA LYS A 66 5.72 2.39 5.31
C LYS A 66 5.39 2.40 3.82
N ILE A 67 4.31 1.73 3.43
CA ILE A 67 3.86 1.72 2.05
C ILE A 67 3.49 3.14 1.59
N SER A 68 2.76 3.86 2.41
CA SER A 68 2.37 5.23 2.12
C SER A 68 3.60 6.11 1.91
N ASP A 69 4.58 5.96 2.77
CA ASP A 69 5.83 6.72 2.67
C ASP A 69 6.53 6.44 1.35
N LEU A 70 6.60 5.17 0.96
CA LEU A 70 7.28 4.79 -0.28
C LEU A 70 6.55 5.27 -1.54
N ILE A 71 5.23 5.33 -1.49
CA ILE A 71 4.44 5.70 -2.65
C ILE A 71 4.31 7.22 -2.78
N PHE A 72 4.08 7.92 -1.68
CA PHE A 72 3.74 9.35 -1.71
C PHE A 72 4.89 10.26 -1.28
N ASN A 73 5.90 9.73 -0.69
CA ASN A 73 7.08 10.49 -0.29
C ASN A 73 8.32 9.95 -0.97
#